data_ef76561340a2873acbae62ec3feebd31
#
_entry.id   ef76561340a2873acbae62ec3feebd31
#
_cell.length_a   1.000
_cell.length_b   1.000
_cell.length_c   1.000
_cell.angle_alpha   90.00
_cell.angle_beta   90.00
_cell.angle_gamma   90.00
#
_symmetry.space_group_name_H-M   'P 1'
#
loop_
_entity.id
_entity.type
_entity.pdbx_description
1 polymer ?
#
loop_
_entity_poly.entity_id
_entity_poly.type
_entity_poly.pdbx_seq_one_letter_code
_entity_poly.pdbx_strand_id
1 'polypeptide(L)'
;MLRLAGDCVAATAASISVSPVVTAMDRAITRNAAGAQRLWPAMFEGLGQLMRQPIRNIRSTPTKWLMLVYSATYAGANAAHTLSVYLGIKPALPVLAASTIGNMSTGIAKDRAFARMYGVVAAKGMPLPSYGLFFSRDVLAMAFVFTLPPLVTPAITKAVDDYDLPLTPAQTSLATRLTTPVVSQLFSTPLHLLGLAVYNNTGGGVAAHLQTLRETYPETVTLRMLRIIPAFSVGGVVNASLRERWHSAIR
;
A
#
# COMPACT_ATOMS: atom_id res chain seq x y z
N MET A 1 18.88 -17.83 -11.81
CA MET A 1 18.12 -18.43 -10.68
C MET A 1 18.49 -17.81 -9.32
N LEU A 2 19.78 -17.78 -8.92
CA LEU A 2 20.20 -17.23 -7.61
C LEU A 2 19.80 -15.75 -7.39
N ARG A 3 19.81 -14.90 -8.43
CA ARG A 3 19.34 -13.50 -8.32
C ARG A 3 17.87 -13.40 -8.00
N LEU A 4 17.02 -14.22 -8.64
CA LEU A 4 15.59 -14.26 -8.35
C LEU A 4 15.27 -14.76 -6.93
N ALA A 5 16.08 -15.72 -6.42
CA ALA A 5 15.96 -16.15 -5.03
C ALA A 5 16.25 -14.99 -4.07
N GLY A 6 17.32 -14.22 -4.30
CA GLY A 6 17.63 -13.01 -3.55
C GLY A 6 16.55 -11.94 -3.63
N ASP A 7 15.96 -11.75 -4.80
CA ASP A 7 14.82 -10.85 -5.00
C ASP A 7 13.62 -11.22 -4.11
N CYS A 8 13.31 -12.52 -4.00
CA CYS A 8 12.24 -13.00 -3.12
C CYS A 8 12.59 -12.86 -1.63
N VAL A 9 13.84 -13.16 -1.24
CA VAL A 9 14.31 -12.99 0.15
C VAL A 9 14.24 -11.51 0.57
N ALA A 10 14.75 -10.60 -0.26
CA ALA A 10 14.69 -9.17 0.00
C ALA A 10 13.24 -8.66 0.13
N ALA A 11 12.36 -9.10 -0.77
CA ALA A 11 10.93 -8.77 -0.75
C ALA A 11 10.24 -9.25 0.55
N THR A 12 10.52 -10.48 0.97
CA THR A 12 9.95 -11.06 2.18
C THR A 12 10.44 -10.34 3.44
N ALA A 13 11.74 -10.05 3.53
CA ALA A 13 12.31 -9.32 4.67
C ALA A 13 11.74 -7.89 4.77
N ALA A 14 11.64 -7.18 3.65
CA ALA A 14 10.99 -5.87 3.58
C ALA A 14 9.53 -5.94 4.06
N SER A 15 8.80 -6.95 3.60
CA SER A 15 7.41 -7.18 3.98
C SER A 15 7.27 -7.42 5.50
N ILE A 16 8.11 -8.25 6.09
CA ILE A 16 8.11 -8.52 7.54
C ILE A 16 8.36 -7.25 8.33
N SER A 17 9.26 -6.37 7.88
CA SER A 17 9.63 -5.14 8.58
C SER A 17 8.50 -4.11 8.67
N VAL A 18 7.62 -4.03 7.65
CA VAL A 18 6.57 -3.01 7.58
C VAL A 18 5.19 -3.51 7.97
N SER A 19 4.89 -4.78 7.73
CA SER A 19 3.54 -5.33 7.87
C SER A 19 2.93 -5.20 9.27
N PRO A 20 3.66 -5.35 10.39
CA PRO A 20 3.07 -5.23 11.72
C PRO A 20 2.48 -3.83 11.99
N VAL A 21 3.21 -2.78 11.63
CA VAL A 21 2.76 -1.38 11.82
C VAL A 21 1.59 -1.09 10.88
N VAL A 22 1.71 -1.45 9.62
CA VAL A 22 0.64 -1.23 8.64
C VAL A 22 -0.62 -2.03 9.00
N THR A 23 -0.48 -3.21 9.61
CA THR A 23 -1.62 -4.01 10.10
C THR A 23 -2.42 -3.24 11.16
N ALA A 24 -1.75 -2.58 12.11
CA ALA A 24 -2.44 -1.79 13.13
C ALA A 24 -3.27 -0.66 12.47
N MET A 25 -2.70 0.01 11.47
CA MET A 25 -3.38 1.08 10.71
C MET A 25 -4.57 0.55 9.89
N ASP A 26 -4.38 -0.49 9.07
CA ASP A 26 -5.44 -1.04 8.22
C ASP A 26 -6.59 -1.65 9.04
N ARG A 27 -6.27 -2.29 10.17
CA ARG A 27 -7.26 -2.78 11.13
C ARG A 27 -8.09 -1.65 11.70
N ALA A 28 -7.46 -0.54 12.10
CA ALA A 28 -8.15 0.63 12.63
C ALA A 28 -9.10 1.25 11.59
N ILE A 29 -8.64 1.39 10.35
CA ILE A 29 -9.45 1.90 9.23
C ILE A 29 -10.68 1.01 9.00
N THR A 30 -10.49 -0.30 8.94
CA THR A 30 -11.60 -1.23 8.68
C THR A 30 -12.61 -1.24 9.82
N ARG A 31 -12.17 -1.21 11.08
CA ARG A 31 -13.06 -1.13 12.27
C ARG A 31 -13.81 0.19 12.33
N ASN A 32 -13.15 1.29 11.98
CA ASN A 32 -13.78 2.61 11.93
C ASN A 32 -14.82 2.69 10.82
N ALA A 33 -14.52 2.24 9.62
CA ALA A 33 -15.47 2.20 8.50
C ALA A 33 -16.66 1.27 8.75
N ALA A 34 -16.53 0.29 9.64
CA ALA A 34 -17.61 -0.58 10.09
C ALA A 34 -18.43 0.02 11.26
N GLY A 35 -18.05 1.19 11.77
CA GLY A 35 -18.68 1.80 12.96
C GLY A 35 -18.37 1.11 14.29
N ALA A 36 -17.44 0.13 14.30
CA ALA A 36 -17.13 -0.67 15.47
C ALA A 36 -16.27 0.07 16.51
N GLN A 37 -15.41 1.01 16.05
CA GLN A 37 -14.52 1.76 16.95
C GLN A 37 -14.02 3.05 16.26
N ARG A 38 -13.73 4.11 17.05
CA ARG A 38 -13.07 5.32 16.54
C ARG A 38 -11.66 5.02 16.03
N LEU A 39 -11.23 5.73 14.98
CA LEU A 39 -10.00 5.44 14.25
C LEU A 39 -8.74 5.51 15.12
N TRP A 40 -8.51 6.65 15.77
CA TRP A 40 -7.27 6.90 16.52
C TRP A 40 -7.12 5.99 17.75
N PRO A 41 -8.15 5.79 18.61
CA PRO A 41 -8.11 4.79 19.67
C PRO A 41 -7.80 3.38 19.16
N ALA A 42 -8.43 2.95 18.05
CA ALA A 42 -8.18 1.63 17.46
C ALA A 42 -6.74 1.48 16.96
N MET A 43 -6.17 2.56 16.37
CA MET A 43 -4.78 2.57 15.91
C MET A 43 -3.80 2.48 17.08
N PHE A 44 -3.96 3.31 18.11
CA PHE A 44 -3.08 3.30 19.29
C PHE A 44 -3.19 1.99 20.08
N GLU A 45 -4.37 1.41 20.18
CA GLU A 45 -4.57 0.07 20.74
C GLU A 45 -3.75 -0.98 19.94
N GLY A 46 -3.84 -0.94 18.61
CA GLY A 46 -3.11 -1.84 17.71
C GLY A 46 -1.59 -1.71 17.85
N LEU A 47 -1.08 -0.49 17.91
CA LEU A 47 0.35 -0.22 18.13
C LEU A 47 0.80 -0.66 19.53
N GLY A 48 0.00 -0.40 20.57
CA GLY A 48 0.25 -0.88 21.93
C GLY A 48 0.28 -2.41 22.01
N GLN A 49 -0.62 -3.09 21.30
CA GLN A 49 -0.57 -4.57 21.19
C GLN A 49 0.69 -5.06 20.48
N LEU A 50 1.13 -4.37 19.42
CA LEU A 50 2.38 -4.68 18.73
C LEU A 50 3.58 -4.57 19.69
N MET A 51 3.66 -3.50 20.48
CA MET A 51 4.77 -3.29 21.42
C MET A 51 4.78 -4.29 22.58
N ARG A 52 3.60 -4.64 23.11
CA ARG A 52 3.49 -5.59 24.24
C ARG A 52 3.66 -7.05 23.83
N GLN A 53 3.25 -7.42 22.61
CA GLN A 53 3.24 -8.79 22.13
C GLN A 53 3.72 -8.87 20.65
N PRO A 54 4.97 -8.50 20.35
CA PRO A 54 5.44 -8.37 18.96
C PRO A 54 5.37 -9.70 18.20
N ILE A 55 5.80 -10.80 18.81
CA ILE A 55 5.81 -12.12 18.14
C ILE A 55 4.38 -12.58 17.83
N ARG A 56 3.45 -12.39 18.76
CA ARG A 56 2.05 -12.74 18.56
C ARG A 56 1.41 -11.91 17.46
N ASN A 57 1.75 -10.61 17.40
CA ASN A 57 1.26 -9.70 16.37
C ASN A 57 1.80 -10.11 14.98
N ILE A 58 3.11 -10.35 14.85
CA ILE A 58 3.74 -10.79 13.61
C ILE A 58 3.12 -12.10 13.09
N ARG A 59 2.83 -13.05 13.98
CA ARG A 59 2.21 -14.34 13.62
C ARG A 59 0.70 -14.27 13.40
N SER A 60 0.07 -13.13 13.63
CA SER A 60 -1.38 -12.98 13.49
C SER A 60 -1.84 -13.07 12.04
N THR A 61 -3.06 -13.56 11.82
CA THR A 61 -3.67 -13.66 10.49
C THR A 61 -3.71 -12.33 9.74
N PRO A 62 -4.10 -11.20 10.38
CA PRO A 62 -4.08 -9.91 9.71
C PRO A 62 -2.69 -9.50 9.21
N THR A 63 -1.65 -9.69 10.03
CA THR A 63 -0.27 -9.35 9.65
C THR A 63 0.22 -10.23 8.50
N LYS A 64 -0.13 -11.52 8.49
CA LYS A 64 0.20 -12.42 7.36
C LYS A 64 -0.42 -11.97 6.04
N TRP A 65 -1.63 -11.41 6.07
CA TRP A 65 -2.24 -10.82 4.87
C TRP A 65 -1.44 -9.62 4.36
N LEU A 66 -0.99 -8.73 5.25
CA LEU A 66 -0.15 -7.60 4.85
C LEU A 66 1.23 -8.09 4.34
N MET A 67 1.82 -9.09 5.01
CA MET A 67 3.07 -9.71 4.52
C MET A 67 2.89 -10.27 3.11
N LEU A 68 1.78 -10.94 2.82
CA LEU A 68 1.49 -11.45 1.48
C LEU A 68 1.42 -10.32 0.45
N VAL A 69 0.70 -9.23 0.75
CA VAL A 69 0.56 -8.07 -0.15
C VAL A 69 1.93 -7.45 -0.46
N TYR A 70 2.69 -7.11 0.57
CA TYR A 70 3.99 -6.46 0.35
C TYR A 70 5.02 -7.42 -0.26
N SER A 71 5.05 -8.70 0.13
CA SER A 71 5.93 -9.69 -0.50
C SER A 71 5.62 -9.86 -1.97
N ALA A 72 4.34 -9.99 -2.34
CA ALA A 72 3.94 -10.14 -3.75
C ALA A 72 4.29 -8.88 -4.57
N THR A 73 4.08 -7.70 -4.00
CA THR A 73 4.39 -6.42 -4.66
C THR A 73 5.89 -6.26 -4.89
N TYR A 74 6.71 -6.42 -3.85
CA TYR A 74 8.16 -6.28 -3.95
C TYR A 74 8.79 -7.41 -4.77
N ALA A 75 8.37 -8.67 -4.59
CA ALA A 75 8.89 -9.79 -5.36
C ALA A 75 8.57 -9.65 -6.85
N GLY A 76 7.35 -9.24 -7.18
CA GLY A 76 6.96 -8.94 -8.56
C GLY A 76 7.82 -7.84 -9.18
N ALA A 77 8.01 -6.74 -8.47
CA ALA A 77 8.84 -5.62 -8.92
C ALA A 77 10.31 -6.04 -9.10
N ASN A 78 10.89 -6.73 -8.11
CA ASN A 78 12.29 -7.17 -8.12
C ASN A 78 12.55 -8.18 -9.25
N ALA A 79 11.70 -9.20 -9.35
CA ALA A 79 11.82 -10.25 -10.37
C ALA A 79 11.68 -9.67 -11.79
N ALA A 80 10.68 -8.80 -12.00
CA ALA A 80 10.50 -8.13 -13.28
C ALA A 80 11.70 -7.25 -13.65
N HIS A 81 12.27 -6.54 -12.68
CA HIS A 81 13.51 -5.77 -12.91
C HIS A 81 14.68 -6.67 -13.31
N THR A 82 14.92 -7.74 -12.53
CA THR A 82 16.03 -8.68 -12.78
C THR A 82 15.89 -9.35 -14.15
N LEU A 83 14.68 -9.79 -14.52
CA LEU A 83 14.40 -10.39 -15.82
C LEU A 83 14.53 -9.37 -16.95
N SER A 84 14.08 -8.13 -16.77
CA SER A 84 14.20 -7.09 -17.78
C SER A 84 15.67 -6.77 -18.09
N VAL A 85 16.50 -6.66 -17.06
CA VAL A 85 17.95 -6.46 -17.22
C VAL A 85 18.59 -7.66 -17.95
N TYR A 86 18.20 -8.88 -17.60
CA TYR A 86 18.69 -10.09 -18.27
C TYR A 86 18.30 -10.15 -19.75
N LEU A 87 17.09 -9.71 -20.09
CA LEU A 87 16.56 -9.69 -21.46
C LEU A 87 16.96 -8.43 -22.26
N GLY A 88 17.70 -7.49 -21.65
CA GLY A 88 18.11 -6.23 -22.32
C GLY A 88 16.95 -5.27 -22.60
N ILE A 89 15.81 -5.39 -21.92
CA ILE A 89 14.65 -4.51 -22.09
C ILE A 89 14.55 -3.48 -20.97
N LYS A 90 13.90 -2.34 -21.25
CA LYS A 90 13.64 -1.29 -20.23
C LYS A 90 12.74 -1.82 -19.11
N PRO A 91 13.16 -1.79 -17.84
CA PRO A 91 12.43 -2.43 -16.74
C PRO A 91 11.15 -1.69 -16.31
N ALA A 92 10.94 -0.43 -16.72
CA ALA A 92 9.86 0.41 -16.20
C ALA A 92 8.46 -0.22 -16.34
N LEU A 93 8.07 -0.65 -17.53
CA LEU A 93 6.76 -1.26 -17.78
C LEU A 93 6.62 -2.67 -17.15
N PRO A 94 7.59 -3.59 -17.31
CA PRO A 94 7.51 -4.89 -16.63
C PRO A 94 7.42 -4.78 -15.11
N VAL A 95 8.18 -3.88 -14.49
CA VAL A 95 8.13 -3.63 -13.04
C VAL A 95 6.77 -3.10 -12.63
N LEU A 96 6.23 -2.11 -13.38
CA LEU A 96 4.88 -1.59 -13.14
C LEU A 96 3.83 -2.70 -13.22
N ALA A 97 3.83 -3.47 -14.29
CA ALA A 97 2.84 -4.53 -14.50
C ALA A 97 2.91 -5.60 -13.40
N ALA A 98 4.10 -6.14 -13.12
CA ALA A 98 4.27 -7.21 -12.15
C ALA A 98 3.96 -6.76 -10.72
N SER A 99 4.40 -5.57 -10.30
CA SER A 99 4.08 -5.02 -8.98
C SER A 99 2.59 -4.71 -8.84
N THR A 100 1.95 -4.18 -9.89
CA THR A 100 0.51 -3.91 -9.90
C THR A 100 -0.30 -5.20 -9.78
N ILE A 101 0.00 -6.22 -10.57
CA ILE A 101 -0.68 -7.52 -10.50
C ILE A 101 -0.53 -8.12 -9.11
N GLY A 102 0.70 -8.15 -8.57
CA GLY A 102 0.98 -8.66 -7.24
C GLY A 102 0.22 -7.91 -6.14
N ASN A 103 0.25 -6.56 -6.18
CA ASN A 103 -0.44 -5.73 -5.21
C ASN A 103 -1.96 -5.84 -5.29
N MET A 104 -2.53 -5.77 -6.49
CA MET A 104 -3.99 -5.78 -6.68
C MET A 104 -4.62 -7.12 -6.31
N SER A 105 -4.06 -8.23 -6.79
CA SER A 105 -4.60 -9.56 -6.53
C SER A 105 -4.59 -9.89 -5.03
N THR A 106 -3.47 -9.66 -4.36
CA THR A 106 -3.33 -9.92 -2.92
C THR A 106 -4.00 -8.86 -2.07
N GLY A 107 -4.02 -7.59 -2.52
CA GLY A 107 -4.67 -6.47 -1.84
C GLY A 107 -6.18 -6.63 -1.76
N ILE A 108 -6.84 -6.99 -2.85
CA ILE A 108 -8.29 -7.26 -2.87
C ILE A 108 -8.62 -8.47 -1.97
N ALA A 109 -7.81 -9.53 -2.02
CA ALA A 109 -7.98 -10.69 -1.15
C ALA A 109 -7.82 -10.31 0.33
N LYS A 110 -6.83 -9.48 0.66
CA LYS A 110 -6.63 -8.91 1.99
C LYS A 110 -7.83 -8.06 2.42
N ASP A 111 -8.32 -7.16 1.58
CA ASP A 111 -9.46 -6.29 1.92
C ASP A 111 -10.72 -7.10 2.19
N ARG A 112 -10.98 -8.14 1.40
CA ARG A 112 -12.05 -9.11 1.69
C ARG A 112 -11.86 -9.79 3.04
N ALA A 113 -10.64 -10.25 3.36
CA ALA A 113 -10.35 -10.90 4.64
C ALA A 113 -10.51 -9.93 5.81
N PHE A 114 -10.04 -8.69 5.68
CA PHE A 114 -10.18 -7.65 6.72
C PHE A 114 -11.65 -7.26 6.95
N ALA A 115 -12.41 -7.06 5.87
CA ALA A 115 -13.83 -6.76 5.97
C ALA A 115 -14.61 -7.89 6.71
N ARG A 116 -14.23 -9.16 6.48
CA ARG A 116 -14.82 -10.31 7.20
C ARG A 116 -14.38 -10.40 8.66
N MET A 117 -13.13 -10.05 8.96
CA MET A 117 -12.59 -10.14 10.33
C MET A 117 -13.05 -8.99 11.23
N TYR A 118 -13.27 -7.80 10.68
CA TYR A 118 -13.47 -6.57 11.42
C TYR A 118 -14.77 -5.84 11.11
N GLY A 119 -15.53 -6.30 10.12
CA GLY A 119 -16.87 -5.80 9.84
C GLY A 119 -17.87 -6.23 10.93
N VAL A 120 -18.90 -5.43 11.12
CA VAL A 120 -20.00 -5.70 12.08
C VAL A 120 -21.08 -6.60 11.49
N VAL A 121 -21.05 -6.85 10.19
CA VAL A 121 -22.02 -7.69 9.49
C VAL A 121 -21.53 -9.14 9.45
N ALA A 122 -22.46 -10.09 9.60
CA ALA A 122 -22.15 -11.50 9.45
C ALA A 122 -21.40 -11.77 8.14
N ALA A 123 -20.39 -12.65 8.16
CA ALA A 123 -19.49 -12.92 7.04
C ALA A 123 -20.26 -13.35 5.78
N LYS A 124 -20.57 -12.38 4.94
CA LYS A 124 -21.19 -12.54 3.62
C LYS A 124 -20.13 -12.58 2.54
N GLY A 125 -20.48 -13.09 1.36
CA GLY A 125 -19.68 -12.88 0.15
C GLY A 125 -19.50 -11.37 -0.09
N MET A 126 -18.32 -10.94 -0.53
CA MET A 126 -18.11 -9.54 -0.88
C MET A 126 -18.93 -9.21 -2.14
N PRO A 127 -19.75 -8.13 -2.12
CA PRO A 127 -20.55 -7.72 -3.27
C PRO A 127 -19.65 -7.31 -4.45
N LEU A 128 -20.11 -7.56 -5.66
CA LEU A 128 -19.38 -7.19 -6.88
C LEU A 128 -19.01 -5.69 -6.94
N PRO A 129 -19.89 -4.74 -6.54
CA PRO A 129 -19.52 -3.33 -6.49
C PRO A 129 -18.32 -3.04 -5.55
N SER A 130 -18.19 -3.73 -4.42
CA SER A 130 -17.02 -3.57 -3.53
C SER A 130 -15.73 -4.00 -4.22
N TYR A 131 -15.76 -5.11 -4.98
CA TYR A 131 -14.59 -5.51 -5.79
C TYR A 131 -14.22 -4.45 -6.83
N GLY A 132 -15.21 -3.89 -7.54
CA GLY A 132 -15.00 -2.81 -8.53
C GLY A 132 -14.36 -1.57 -7.90
N LEU A 133 -14.84 -1.17 -6.71
CA LEU A 133 -14.30 -0.02 -5.99
C LEU A 133 -12.87 -0.25 -5.50
N PHE A 134 -12.56 -1.43 -4.98
CA PHE A 134 -11.19 -1.78 -4.56
C PHE A 134 -10.24 -1.89 -5.75
N PHE A 135 -10.71 -2.46 -6.86
CA PHE A 135 -9.95 -2.52 -8.10
C PHE A 135 -9.62 -1.11 -8.62
N SER A 136 -10.62 -0.23 -8.73
CA SER A 136 -10.44 1.16 -9.18
C SER A 136 -9.49 1.94 -8.28
N ARG A 137 -9.61 1.75 -6.95
CA ARG A 137 -8.68 2.30 -5.97
C ARG A 137 -7.23 1.88 -6.24
N ASP A 138 -7.00 0.58 -6.51
CA ASP A 138 -5.65 0.05 -6.72
C ASP A 138 -5.05 0.52 -8.04
N VAL A 139 -5.84 0.54 -9.13
CA VAL A 139 -5.40 1.10 -10.42
C VAL A 139 -4.96 2.55 -10.24
N LEU A 140 -5.78 3.36 -9.55
CA LEU A 140 -5.48 4.75 -9.29
C LEU A 140 -4.22 4.91 -8.42
N ALA A 141 -4.10 4.15 -7.34
CA ALA A 141 -2.92 4.19 -6.47
C ALA A 141 -1.64 3.82 -7.24
N MET A 142 -1.68 2.79 -8.07
CA MET A 142 -0.52 2.38 -8.87
C MET A 142 -0.16 3.40 -9.94
N ALA A 143 -1.13 4.07 -10.55
CA ALA A 143 -0.87 5.17 -11.47
C ALA A 143 -0.10 6.31 -10.80
N PHE A 144 -0.45 6.66 -9.56
CA PHE A 144 0.27 7.68 -8.78
C PHE A 144 1.66 7.24 -8.30
N VAL A 145 1.89 5.94 -8.12
CA VAL A 145 3.20 5.40 -7.69
C VAL A 145 4.17 5.28 -8.87
N PHE A 146 3.70 4.81 -10.01
CA PHE A 146 4.59 4.40 -11.10
C PHE A 146 4.48 5.28 -12.35
N THR A 147 3.29 5.76 -12.69
CA THR A 147 3.04 6.49 -13.95
C THR A 147 3.18 8.00 -13.77
N LEU A 148 2.64 8.54 -12.69
CA LEU A 148 2.61 9.99 -12.49
C LEU A 148 3.99 10.60 -12.17
N PRO A 149 4.86 10.01 -11.32
CA PRO A 149 6.15 10.61 -10.98
C PRO A 149 7.01 10.97 -12.19
N PRO A 150 7.28 10.07 -13.15
CA PRO A 150 8.10 10.41 -14.31
C PRO A 150 7.47 11.48 -15.21
N LEU A 151 6.13 11.61 -15.21
CA LEU A 151 5.43 12.62 -16.01
C LEU A 151 5.50 14.02 -15.38
N VAL A 152 5.43 14.12 -14.05
CA VAL A 152 5.38 15.41 -13.36
C VAL A 152 6.77 15.90 -12.92
N THR A 153 7.75 15.01 -12.74
CA THR A 153 9.12 15.39 -12.31
C THR A 153 9.73 16.48 -13.19
N PRO A 154 9.66 16.45 -14.53
CA PRO A 154 10.23 17.51 -15.36
C PRO A 154 9.61 18.89 -15.09
N ALA A 155 8.29 18.95 -14.91
CA ALA A 155 7.59 20.20 -14.61
C ALA A 155 7.95 20.73 -13.20
N ILE A 156 8.08 19.82 -12.22
CA ILE A 156 8.49 20.19 -10.86
C ILE A 156 9.95 20.65 -10.84
N THR A 157 10.86 20.01 -11.57
CA THR A 157 12.26 20.43 -11.68
C THR A 157 12.34 21.82 -12.27
N LYS A 158 11.59 22.08 -13.34
CA LYS A 158 11.52 23.43 -13.92
C LYS A 158 11.02 24.47 -12.91
N ALA A 159 9.98 24.16 -12.15
CA ALA A 159 9.48 25.04 -11.09
C ALA A 159 10.53 25.27 -9.98
N VAL A 160 11.29 24.24 -9.59
CA VAL A 160 12.40 24.36 -8.64
C VAL A 160 13.46 25.33 -9.15
N ASP A 161 13.81 25.25 -10.43
CA ASP A 161 14.78 26.15 -11.08
C ASP A 161 14.20 27.56 -11.22
N ASP A 162 12.95 27.72 -11.65
CA ASP A 162 12.28 29.02 -11.83
C ASP A 162 12.11 29.80 -10.51
N TYR A 163 11.97 29.11 -9.38
CA TYR A 163 11.83 29.71 -8.03
C TYR A 163 13.12 29.67 -7.19
N ASP A 164 14.24 29.30 -7.80
CA ASP A 164 15.57 29.27 -7.18
C ASP A 164 15.60 28.45 -5.85
N LEU A 165 14.87 27.34 -5.83
CA LEU A 165 14.77 26.50 -4.63
C LEU A 165 16.04 25.64 -4.46
N PRO A 166 16.57 25.47 -3.23
CA PRO A 166 17.82 24.76 -2.98
C PRO A 166 17.65 23.21 -3.05
N LEU A 167 17.15 22.72 -4.17
CA LEU A 167 16.91 21.28 -4.41
C LEU A 167 17.67 20.82 -5.66
N THR A 168 18.44 19.77 -5.51
CA THR A 168 19.08 19.12 -6.66
C THR A 168 18.04 18.32 -7.47
N PRO A 169 18.27 18.06 -8.78
CA PRO A 169 17.38 17.22 -9.60
C PRO A 169 17.12 15.84 -9.01
N ALA A 170 18.11 15.25 -8.33
CA ALA A 170 17.96 13.97 -7.64
C ALA A 170 17.01 14.08 -6.43
N GLN A 171 17.13 15.15 -5.64
CA GLN A 171 16.22 15.42 -4.51
C GLN A 171 14.81 15.71 -4.99
N THR A 172 14.65 16.48 -6.07
CA THR A 172 13.34 16.74 -6.69
C THR A 172 12.68 15.45 -7.16
N SER A 173 13.42 14.58 -7.84
CA SER A 173 12.91 13.27 -8.27
C SER A 173 12.51 12.39 -7.09
N LEU A 174 13.32 12.34 -6.02
CA LEU A 174 13.00 11.59 -4.81
C LEU A 174 11.76 12.15 -4.11
N ALA A 175 11.68 13.47 -3.93
CA ALA A 175 10.53 14.14 -3.33
C ALA A 175 9.25 13.86 -4.11
N THR A 176 9.29 13.93 -5.45
CA THR A 176 8.15 13.61 -6.30
C THR A 176 7.69 12.16 -6.11
N ARG A 177 8.62 11.20 -6.10
CA ARG A 177 8.31 9.77 -5.88
C ARG A 177 7.74 9.48 -4.49
N LEU A 178 8.09 10.25 -3.48
CA LEU A 178 7.53 10.09 -2.14
C LEU A 178 6.18 10.80 -1.98
N THR A 179 6.01 11.96 -2.62
CA THR A 179 4.81 12.79 -2.48
C THR A 179 3.63 12.25 -3.29
N THR A 180 3.85 11.77 -4.52
CA THR A 180 2.76 11.29 -5.38
C THR A 180 1.96 10.14 -4.77
N PRO A 181 2.55 9.11 -4.12
CA PRO A 181 1.78 8.09 -3.41
C PRO A 181 0.98 8.64 -2.23
N VAL A 182 1.50 9.68 -1.55
CA VAL A 182 0.77 10.35 -0.47
C VAL A 182 -0.45 11.08 -1.03
N VAL A 183 -0.27 11.87 -2.10
CA VAL A 183 -1.36 12.56 -2.79
C VAL A 183 -2.40 11.59 -3.33
N SER A 184 -2.00 10.40 -3.80
CA SER A 184 -2.94 9.37 -4.26
C SER A 184 -3.98 9.00 -3.20
N GLN A 185 -3.65 9.14 -1.90
CA GLN A 185 -4.58 8.79 -0.83
C GLN A 185 -5.79 9.71 -0.79
N LEU A 186 -5.69 10.95 -1.26
CA LEU A 186 -6.84 11.86 -1.39
C LEU A 186 -7.91 11.27 -2.31
N PHE A 187 -7.51 10.62 -3.38
CA PHE A 187 -8.40 10.08 -4.41
C PHE A 187 -8.73 8.59 -4.19
N SER A 188 -7.79 7.81 -3.68
CA SER A 188 -7.97 6.37 -3.48
C SER A 188 -8.75 6.04 -2.20
N THR A 189 -8.68 6.90 -1.17
CA THR A 189 -9.39 6.69 0.09
C THR A 189 -10.92 6.68 -0.05
N PRO A 190 -11.56 7.59 -0.82
CA PRO A 190 -12.99 7.53 -1.04
C PRO A 190 -13.45 6.19 -1.62
N LEU A 191 -12.73 5.69 -2.62
CA LEU A 191 -13.04 4.40 -3.26
C LEU A 191 -12.92 3.23 -2.27
N HIS A 192 -11.90 3.27 -1.40
CA HIS A 192 -11.71 2.27 -0.36
C HIS A 192 -12.83 2.29 0.68
N LEU A 193 -13.18 3.46 1.18
CA LEU A 193 -14.25 3.63 2.17
C LEU A 193 -15.62 3.26 1.61
N LEU A 194 -15.92 3.64 0.38
CA LEU A 194 -17.15 3.22 -0.30
C LEU A 194 -17.19 1.70 -0.48
N GLY A 195 -16.08 1.06 -0.84
CA GLY A 195 -16.00 -0.40 -0.93
C GLY A 195 -16.30 -1.09 0.38
N LEU A 196 -15.81 -0.54 1.51
CA LEU A 196 -16.13 -1.03 2.86
C LEU A 196 -17.57 -0.73 3.25
N ALA A 197 -18.09 0.46 2.94
CA ALA A 197 -19.47 0.84 3.27
C ALA A 197 -20.48 -0.06 2.53
N VAL A 198 -20.27 -0.33 1.25
CA VAL A 198 -21.10 -1.26 0.46
C VAL A 198 -21.04 -2.68 1.03
N TYR A 199 -19.87 -3.13 1.49
CA TYR A 199 -19.74 -4.43 2.15
C TYR A 199 -20.49 -4.50 3.48
N ASN A 200 -20.33 -3.49 4.34
CA ASN A 200 -20.91 -3.47 5.68
C ASN A 200 -22.42 -3.20 5.67
N ASN A 201 -22.93 -2.44 4.70
CA ASN A 201 -24.34 -2.03 4.62
C ASN A 201 -24.91 -2.33 3.23
N THR A 202 -25.01 -3.61 2.87
CA THR A 202 -25.52 -4.06 1.56
C THR A 202 -26.97 -3.69 1.28
N GLY A 203 -27.76 -3.33 2.31
CA GLY A 203 -29.14 -2.85 2.20
C GLY A 203 -29.25 -1.32 2.25
N GLY A 204 -28.17 -0.61 2.50
CA GLY A 204 -28.14 0.85 2.56
C GLY A 204 -28.18 1.48 1.17
N GLY A 205 -28.97 2.53 1.01
CA GLY A 205 -28.97 3.33 -0.21
C GLY A 205 -27.67 4.14 -0.37
N VAL A 206 -27.46 4.70 -1.57
CA VAL A 206 -26.29 5.54 -1.89
C VAL A 206 -26.08 6.66 -0.85
N ALA A 207 -27.14 7.25 -0.34
CA ALA A 207 -27.06 8.30 0.68
C ALA A 207 -26.38 7.83 1.97
N ALA A 208 -26.71 6.62 2.46
CA ALA A 208 -26.09 6.04 3.65
C ALA A 208 -24.59 5.76 3.46
N HIS A 209 -24.19 5.27 2.27
CA HIS A 209 -22.79 5.04 1.95
C HIS A 209 -22.00 6.35 1.86
N LEU A 210 -22.58 7.40 1.26
CA LEU A 210 -21.98 8.74 1.20
C LEU A 210 -21.88 9.40 2.56
N GLN A 211 -22.85 9.20 3.45
CA GLN A 211 -22.78 9.67 4.83
C GLN A 211 -21.60 9.01 5.57
N THR A 212 -21.48 7.68 5.52
CA THR A 212 -20.35 6.96 6.12
C THR A 212 -19.01 7.47 5.57
N LEU A 213 -18.94 7.69 4.25
CA LEU A 213 -17.75 8.26 3.63
C LEU A 213 -17.43 9.64 4.22
N ARG A 214 -18.41 10.55 4.27
CA ARG A 214 -18.19 11.92 4.76
C ARG A 214 -17.71 11.95 6.21
N GLU A 215 -18.26 11.08 7.06
CA GLU A 215 -17.90 10.99 8.47
C GLU A 215 -16.51 10.41 8.72
N THR A 216 -16.10 9.42 7.94
CA THR A 216 -14.84 8.68 8.17
C THR A 216 -13.67 9.13 7.32
N TYR A 217 -13.91 9.87 6.23
CA TYR A 217 -12.87 10.25 5.26
C TYR A 217 -11.72 11.09 5.85
N PRO A 218 -11.96 12.19 6.61
CA PRO A 218 -10.87 13.09 7.03
C PRO A 218 -9.81 12.35 7.88
N GLU A 219 -10.26 11.55 8.84
CA GLU A 219 -9.37 10.79 9.70
C GLU A 219 -8.68 9.65 8.93
N THR A 220 -9.45 8.95 8.07
CA THR A 220 -8.92 7.82 7.32
C THR A 220 -7.88 8.25 6.29
N VAL A 221 -8.11 9.34 5.56
CA VAL A 221 -7.14 9.83 4.58
C VAL A 221 -5.83 10.22 5.27
N THR A 222 -5.89 10.87 6.41
CA THR A 222 -4.72 11.23 7.20
C THR A 222 -3.92 9.99 7.62
N LEU A 223 -4.59 8.98 8.17
CA LEU A 223 -3.92 7.75 8.57
C LEU A 223 -3.33 6.98 7.38
N ARG A 224 -4.03 6.97 6.25
CA ARG A 224 -3.54 6.35 5.01
C ARG A 224 -2.34 7.08 4.41
N MET A 225 -2.27 8.42 4.51
CA MET A 225 -1.08 9.19 4.15
C MET A 225 0.10 8.85 5.06
N LEU A 226 -0.12 8.82 6.38
CA LEU A 226 0.90 8.43 7.34
C LEU A 226 1.43 7.00 7.12
N ARG A 227 0.59 6.09 6.64
CA ARG A 227 0.98 4.71 6.29
C ARG A 227 2.04 4.64 5.19
N ILE A 228 2.11 5.63 4.31
CA ILE A 228 3.10 5.67 3.23
C ILE A 228 4.52 5.71 3.80
N ILE A 229 4.71 6.38 4.93
CA ILE A 229 6.04 6.53 5.55
C ILE A 229 6.68 5.17 5.87
N PRO A 230 6.12 4.28 6.71
CA PRO A 230 6.73 2.98 6.97
C PRO A 230 6.85 2.11 5.71
N ALA A 231 5.84 2.13 4.84
CA ALA A 231 5.82 1.30 3.65
C ALA A 231 6.95 1.63 2.67
N PHE A 232 7.18 2.91 2.39
CA PHE A 232 8.17 3.33 1.39
C PHE A 232 9.55 3.64 1.98
N SER A 233 9.64 4.20 3.22
CA SER A 233 10.95 4.47 3.84
C SER A 233 11.59 3.18 4.34
N VAL A 234 10.95 2.46 5.27
CA VAL A 234 11.54 1.26 5.86
C VAL A 234 11.54 0.10 4.88
N GLY A 235 10.37 -0.21 4.30
CA GLY A 235 10.24 -1.34 3.37
C GLY A 235 11.07 -1.17 2.11
N GLY A 236 11.06 0.02 1.51
CA GLY A 236 11.85 0.33 0.31
C GLY A 236 13.35 0.23 0.56
N VAL A 237 13.85 0.80 1.67
CA VAL A 237 15.27 0.75 2.05
C VAL A 237 15.71 -0.69 2.34
N VAL A 238 14.94 -1.45 3.13
CA VAL A 238 15.26 -2.85 3.45
C VAL A 238 15.31 -3.69 2.17
N ASN A 239 14.29 -3.54 1.29
CA ASN A 239 14.26 -4.26 0.02
C ASN A 239 15.46 -3.93 -0.87
N ALA A 240 15.75 -2.65 -1.08
CA ALA A 240 16.85 -2.21 -1.92
C ALA A 240 18.21 -2.68 -1.38
N SER A 241 18.47 -2.47 -0.09
CA SER A 241 19.75 -2.81 0.54
C SER A 241 20.03 -4.32 0.53
N LEU A 242 19.02 -5.14 0.85
CA LEU A 242 19.19 -6.60 0.83
C LEU A 242 19.37 -7.13 -0.58
N ARG A 243 18.61 -6.61 -1.55
CA ARG A 243 18.72 -6.97 -2.94
C ARG A 243 20.09 -6.62 -3.51
N GLU A 244 20.60 -5.42 -3.23
CA GLU A 244 21.92 -4.98 -3.67
C GLU A 244 23.03 -5.86 -3.09
N ARG A 245 23.03 -6.11 -1.78
CA ARG A 245 23.99 -6.99 -1.10
C ARG A 245 23.98 -8.41 -1.68
N TRP A 246 22.80 -8.97 -1.93
CA TRP A 246 22.67 -10.30 -2.51
C TRP A 246 23.20 -10.35 -3.94
N HIS A 247 22.83 -9.37 -4.77
CA HIS A 247 23.28 -9.32 -6.17
C HIS A 247 24.79 -9.04 -6.32
N SER A 248 25.38 -8.32 -5.37
CA SER A 248 26.85 -8.11 -5.35
C SER A 248 27.62 -9.36 -4.91
N ALA A 249 27.05 -10.15 -4.00
CA ALA A 249 27.69 -11.38 -3.50
C ALA A 249 27.71 -12.53 -4.53
N ILE A 250 26.89 -12.47 -5.59
CA ILE A 250 26.80 -13.49 -6.66
C ILE A 250 27.32 -12.99 -8.01
N ARG A 251 28.11 -11.93 -8.00
CA ARG A 251 28.94 -11.51 -9.13
C ARG A 251 30.21 -12.31 -9.16
#